data_569d0962bf63febfbe37fa1ddb544f8d
#
_entry.id   569d0962bf63febfbe37fa1ddb544f8d
#
_cell.length_a   1.000
_cell.length_b   1.000
_cell.length_c   1.000
_cell.angle_alpha   90.00
_cell.angle_beta   90.00
_cell.angle_gamma   90.00
#
_symmetry.space_group_name_H-M   'P 1'
#
loop_
_entity.id
_entity.type
_entity.pdbx_description
1 polymer ?
#
loop_
_entity_poly.entity_id
_entity_poly.type
_entity_poly.pdbx_seq_one_letter_code
_entity_poly.pdbx_strand_id
1 'polypeptide(L)'
;MNTELRQTSKILLAGIVAAGLSVPALAGAAESDPVHNDPAATKALNGQIYDQFKDGKVGQGDLFKLGERDATLCMMGDGYGVRALAVGTNTSCEFAGAVFTELIGDAVPKDNLRDSTPITVNAHSPVTKQDYDMKCVTGQDDLITCTGGIGA
;
A
#
# COMPACT_ATOMS: atom_id res chain seq x y z
N MET A 1 -28.46 20.42 -10.24
CA MET A 1 -28.09 19.01 -10.05
C MET A 1 -26.58 18.94 -10.17
N ASN A 2 -25.87 19.02 -9.03
CA ASN A 2 -24.41 18.93 -8.99
C ASN A 2 -24.06 17.47 -8.78
N THR A 3 -23.55 16.84 -9.84
CA THR A 3 -22.98 15.51 -9.75
C THR A 3 -21.57 15.63 -9.17
N GLU A 4 -21.44 15.50 -7.86
CA GLU A 4 -20.14 15.37 -7.22
C GLU A 4 -19.47 14.10 -7.70
N LEU A 5 -18.47 14.27 -8.54
CA LEU A 5 -17.51 13.24 -8.87
C LEU A 5 -16.70 12.90 -7.60
N ARG A 6 -17.10 11.85 -6.90
CA ARG A 6 -16.28 11.26 -5.84
C ARG A 6 -15.00 10.70 -6.48
N GLN A 7 -13.93 11.46 -6.43
CA GLN A 7 -12.61 10.98 -6.78
C GLN A 7 -12.12 10.02 -5.70
N THR A 8 -12.08 8.75 -6.04
CA THR A 8 -11.47 7.72 -5.18
C THR A 8 -9.97 7.66 -5.49
N SER A 9 -9.15 8.09 -4.56
CA SER A 9 -7.68 7.94 -4.68
C SER A 9 -7.25 6.56 -4.20
N LYS A 10 -6.39 5.90 -4.96
CA LYS A 10 -5.83 4.58 -4.62
C LYS A 10 -4.32 4.69 -4.48
N ILE A 11 -3.84 4.37 -3.30
CA ILE A 11 -2.41 4.30 -3.00
C ILE A 11 -2.04 2.84 -2.80
N LEU A 12 -0.97 2.43 -3.43
CA LEU A 12 -0.48 1.06 -3.42
C LEU A 12 0.90 1.04 -2.75
N LEU A 13 0.98 0.42 -1.59
CA LEU A 13 2.24 0.18 -0.89
C LEU A 13 2.61 -1.29 -1.01
N ALA A 14 3.77 -1.60 -1.57
CA ALA A 14 4.28 -2.95 -1.63
C ALA A 14 5.23 -3.22 -0.45
N GLY A 15 4.76 -4.01 0.50
CA GLY A 15 5.57 -4.48 1.62
C GLY A 15 6.05 -5.91 1.40
N ILE A 16 7.26 -6.22 1.83
CA ILE A 16 7.83 -7.56 1.74
C ILE A 16 8.20 -8.05 3.13
N VAL A 17 7.73 -9.23 3.46
CA VAL A 17 8.03 -9.87 4.73
C VAL A 17 8.73 -11.20 4.55
N ALA A 18 9.74 -11.40 5.36
CA ALA A 18 10.39 -12.68 5.55
C ALA A 18 9.49 -13.64 6.35
N ALA A 19 9.55 -14.92 5.96
CA ALA A 19 8.75 -16.03 6.45
C ALA A 19 8.77 -16.23 7.98
N GLY A 20 7.62 -16.60 8.54
CA GLY A 20 7.50 -17.12 9.89
C GLY A 20 6.30 -18.03 10.06
N LEU A 21 6.59 -19.31 10.23
CA LEU A 21 5.89 -20.45 10.84
C LEU A 21 4.36 -20.43 11.02
N SER A 22 3.75 -21.45 10.46
CA SER A 22 2.35 -21.86 10.51
C SER A 22 1.93 -22.43 11.87
N VAL A 23 0.73 -22.05 12.33
CA VAL A 23 -0.02 -22.73 13.39
C VAL A 23 -1.46 -22.99 12.91
N PRO A 24 -2.06 -24.17 13.17
CA PRO A 24 -3.36 -24.54 12.60
C PRO A 24 -4.52 -23.83 13.29
N ALA A 25 -5.51 -23.46 12.49
CA ALA A 25 -6.72 -22.73 12.89
C ALA A 25 -7.76 -23.62 13.54
N LEU A 26 -8.38 -23.11 14.59
CA LEU A 26 -9.68 -23.57 15.14
C LEU A 26 -10.77 -22.60 14.70
N ALA A 27 -11.83 -23.13 14.11
CA ALA A 27 -12.94 -22.39 13.57
C ALA A 27 -13.82 -21.75 14.67
N GLY A 28 -14.20 -20.48 14.48
CA GLY A 28 -15.25 -19.83 15.25
C GLY A 28 -15.28 -18.31 15.08
N ALA A 29 -16.41 -17.81 14.52
CA ALA A 29 -16.86 -16.43 14.42
C ALA A 29 -16.07 -15.50 13.49
N ALA A 30 -16.79 -14.95 12.50
CA ALA A 30 -16.30 -14.02 11.49
C ALA A 30 -15.95 -12.64 12.09
N GLU A 31 -14.83 -12.57 12.77
CA GLU A 31 -13.98 -11.39 12.80
C GLU A 31 -13.08 -11.52 11.57
N SER A 32 -12.89 -10.43 10.84
CA SER A 32 -12.00 -10.42 9.69
C SER A 32 -10.65 -10.91 10.16
N ASP A 33 -10.37 -12.19 9.91
CA ASP A 33 -9.05 -12.77 10.16
C ASP A 33 -8.00 -11.85 9.57
N PRO A 34 -6.89 -11.62 10.28
CA PRO A 34 -5.73 -10.97 9.68
C PRO A 34 -5.43 -11.74 8.41
N VAL A 35 -5.44 -11.04 7.27
CA VAL A 35 -5.25 -11.65 5.96
C VAL A 35 -3.98 -12.47 6.04
N HIS A 36 -4.12 -13.80 6.02
CA HIS A 36 -2.98 -14.68 6.08
C HIS A 36 -2.18 -14.47 4.81
N ASN A 37 -0.95 -14.03 4.99
CA ASN A 37 0.03 -13.91 3.93
C ASN A 37 0.12 -15.24 3.17
N ASP A 38 -0.08 -15.20 1.87
CA ASP A 38 0.23 -16.31 0.96
C ASP A 38 1.68 -16.16 0.47
N PRO A 39 2.61 -17.00 0.96
CA PRO A 39 4.01 -16.92 0.56
C PRO A 39 4.23 -17.06 -0.94
N ALA A 40 3.35 -17.78 -1.65
CA ALA A 40 3.45 -17.92 -3.10
C ALA A 40 3.04 -16.62 -3.81
N ALA A 41 1.95 -15.99 -3.38
CA ALA A 41 1.51 -14.69 -3.90
C ALA A 41 2.55 -13.60 -3.63
N THR A 42 3.06 -13.53 -2.41
CA THR A 42 4.14 -12.60 -2.03
C THR A 42 5.38 -12.80 -2.88
N LYS A 43 5.82 -14.05 -3.07
CA LYS A 43 6.98 -14.36 -3.91
C LYS A 43 6.76 -13.98 -5.36
N ALA A 44 5.56 -14.23 -5.90
CA ALA A 44 5.22 -13.87 -7.28
C ALA A 44 5.24 -12.36 -7.49
N LEU A 45 4.62 -11.58 -6.60
CA LEU A 45 4.63 -10.13 -6.66
C LEU A 45 6.06 -9.56 -6.53
N ASN A 46 6.83 -10.10 -5.59
CA ASN A 46 8.23 -9.70 -5.40
C ASN A 46 9.08 -9.99 -6.63
N GLY A 47 8.90 -11.15 -7.26
CA GLY A 47 9.59 -11.51 -8.51
C GLY A 47 9.23 -10.55 -9.63
N GLN A 48 7.96 -10.24 -9.80
CA GLN A 48 7.48 -9.27 -10.79
C GLN A 48 8.09 -7.88 -10.58
N ILE A 49 8.13 -7.40 -9.34
CA ILE A 49 8.73 -6.11 -8.99
C ILE A 49 10.24 -6.16 -9.29
N TYR A 50 10.93 -7.18 -8.78
CA TYR A 50 12.38 -7.33 -8.99
C TYR A 50 12.75 -7.34 -10.47
N ASP A 51 12.02 -8.09 -11.30
CA ASP A 51 12.29 -8.19 -12.74
C ASP A 51 12.16 -6.84 -13.47
N GLN A 52 11.27 -5.98 -13.02
CA GLN A 52 11.10 -4.65 -13.59
C GLN A 52 12.21 -3.68 -13.14
N PHE A 53 12.71 -3.83 -11.92
CA PHE A 53 13.68 -2.89 -11.32
C PHE A 53 15.14 -3.30 -11.48
N LYS A 54 15.45 -4.59 -11.71
CA LYS A 54 16.83 -5.12 -11.74
C LYS A 54 17.76 -4.46 -12.74
N ASP A 55 17.20 -3.95 -13.84
CA ASP A 55 17.98 -3.31 -14.92
C ASP A 55 18.06 -1.79 -14.76
N GLY A 56 17.56 -1.22 -13.69
CA GLY A 56 17.51 0.22 -13.44
C GLY A 56 16.64 1.00 -14.42
N LYS A 57 15.70 0.33 -15.11
CA LYS A 57 14.84 0.92 -16.14
C LYS A 57 13.62 1.62 -15.57
N VAL A 58 13.24 1.29 -14.33
CA VAL A 58 12.11 1.92 -13.63
C VAL A 58 12.67 2.83 -12.56
N GLY A 59 12.42 4.12 -12.69
CA GLY A 59 12.78 5.14 -11.74
C GLY A 59 11.55 5.86 -11.18
N GLN A 60 11.79 6.80 -10.29
CA GLN A 60 10.72 7.63 -9.74
C GLN A 60 9.96 8.37 -10.86
N GLY A 61 8.66 8.29 -10.86
CA GLY A 61 7.78 8.86 -11.88
C GLY A 61 7.44 7.90 -13.01
N ASP A 62 8.13 6.76 -13.13
CA ASP A 62 7.89 5.81 -14.21
C ASP A 62 6.72 4.88 -13.89
N LEU A 63 6.06 4.43 -14.96
CA LEU A 63 5.01 3.41 -14.88
C LEU A 63 5.63 2.01 -14.74
N PHE A 64 5.04 1.20 -13.89
CA PHE A 64 5.37 -0.21 -13.74
C PHE A 64 4.14 -1.04 -13.43
N LYS A 65 4.27 -2.38 -13.51
CA LYS A 65 3.19 -3.30 -13.14
C LYS A 65 3.31 -3.71 -11.68
N LEU A 66 2.19 -3.58 -10.97
CA LEU A 66 2.02 -4.05 -9.60
C LEU A 66 0.86 -5.06 -9.57
N GLY A 67 1.18 -6.35 -9.73
CA GLY A 67 0.19 -7.36 -10.11
C GLY A 67 -0.36 -7.06 -11.50
N GLU A 68 -1.67 -7.06 -11.63
CA GLU A 68 -2.37 -6.73 -12.88
C GLU A 68 -2.60 -5.22 -13.08
N ARG A 69 -2.10 -4.37 -12.17
CA ARG A 69 -2.39 -2.93 -12.17
C ARG A 69 -1.21 -2.15 -12.71
N ASP A 70 -1.51 -1.09 -13.47
CA ASP A 70 -0.52 -0.05 -13.76
C ASP A 70 -0.40 0.89 -12.55
N ALA A 71 0.83 1.18 -12.18
CA ALA A 71 1.14 2.08 -11.09
C ALA A 71 2.31 2.99 -11.46
N THR A 72 2.34 4.19 -10.90
CA THR A 72 3.49 5.10 -11.01
C THR A 72 4.33 4.97 -9.75
N LEU A 73 5.62 4.74 -9.91
CA LEU A 73 6.56 4.66 -8.81
C LEU A 73 6.76 6.05 -8.18
N CYS A 74 6.49 6.17 -6.90
CA CYS A 74 6.74 7.41 -6.16
C CYS A 74 8.08 7.37 -5.42
N MET A 75 8.40 6.24 -4.80
CA MET A 75 9.60 6.09 -3.99
C MET A 75 10.03 4.63 -3.94
N MET A 76 11.33 4.40 -3.97
CA MET A 76 11.94 3.15 -3.52
C MET A 76 12.38 3.36 -2.08
N GLY A 77 12.05 2.41 -1.23
CA GLY A 77 12.35 2.52 0.19
C GLY A 77 12.95 1.24 0.74
N ASP A 78 13.66 1.39 1.82
CA ASP A 78 14.12 0.31 2.68
C ASP A 78 13.88 0.73 4.12
N GLY A 79 12.72 0.41 4.60
CA GLY A 79 12.26 0.70 5.93
C GLY A 79 10.78 0.41 6.07
N TYR A 80 10.33 0.17 7.27
CA TYR A 80 8.92 -0.14 7.59
C TYR A 80 8.37 -1.37 6.84
N GLY A 81 9.24 -2.26 6.33
CA GLY A 81 8.85 -3.38 5.48
C GLY A 81 8.36 -2.99 4.07
N VAL A 82 8.51 -1.72 3.67
CA VAL A 82 8.03 -1.20 2.39
C VAL A 82 9.18 -1.07 1.41
N ARG A 83 9.09 -1.75 0.26
CA ARG A 83 10.10 -1.65 -0.82
C ARG A 83 9.81 -0.54 -1.80
N ALA A 84 8.56 -0.30 -2.08
CA ALA A 84 8.15 0.72 -3.04
C ALA A 84 6.85 1.37 -2.63
N LEU A 85 6.77 2.66 -2.81
CA LEU A 85 5.54 3.45 -2.72
C LEU A 85 5.12 3.80 -4.14
N ALA A 86 3.88 3.48 -4.48
CA ALA A 86 3.35 3.73 -5.80
C ALA A 86 1.91 4.21 -5.75
N VAL A 87 1.49 4.86 -6.81
CA VAL A 87 0.13 5.38 -6.96
C VAL A 87 -0.54 4.82 -8.21
N GLY A 88 -1.85 4.62 -8.10
CA GLY A 88 -2.69 4.38 -9.26
C GLY A 88 -3.05 5.67 -9.99
N THR A 89 -3.91 5.54 -11.00
CA THR A 89 -4.46 6.69 -11.74
C THR A 89 -5.18 7.66 -10.80
N ASN A 90 -5.08 8.93 -11.09
CA ASN A 90 -5.72 10.04 -10.34
C ASN A 90 -5.23 10.23 -8.90
N THR A 91 -4.03 9.76 -8.61
CA THR A 91 -3.39 9.99 -7.31
C THR A 91 -1.99 10.54 -7.55
N SER A 92 -1.58 11.54 -6.77
CA SER A 92 -0.23 12.10 -6.87
C SER A 92 0.73 11.43 -5.89
N CYS A 93 2.02 11.45 -6.22
CA CYS A 93 3.06 10.94 -5.33
C CYS A 93 3.17 11.75 -4.04
N GLU A 94 2.91 13.05 -4.10
CA GLU A 94 2.90 13.92 -2.92
C GLU A 94 1.80 13.51 -1.94
N PHE A 95 0.62 13.17 -2.45
CA PHE A 95 -0.45 12.66 -1.59
C PHE A 95 -0.13 11.27 -1.04
N ALA A 96 0.47 10.40 -1.85
CA ALA A 96 0.93 9.09 -1.37
C ALA A 96 1.95 9.23 -0.22
N GLY A 97 2.86 10.19 -0.33
CA GLY A 97 3.81 10.51 0.74
C GLY A 97 3.12 10.98 2.03
N ALA A 98 2.08 11.81 1.91
CA ALA A 98 1.29 12.23 3.06
C ALA A 98 0.59 11.06 3.74
N VAL A 99 -0.07 10.18 2.96
CA VAL A 99 -0.71 8.96 3.51
C VAL A 99 0.32 8.04 4.15
N PHE A 100 1.49 7.87 3.53
CA PHE A 100 2.57 7.05 4.07
C PHE A 100 3.08 7.60 5.42
N THR A 101 3.20 8.92 5.54
CA THR A 101 3.60 9.57 6.80
C THR A 101 2.59 9.31 7.92
N GLU A 102 1.31 9.43 7.64
CA GLU A 102 0.25 9.13 8.61
C GLU A 102 0.20 7.62 8.97
N LEU A 103 0.46 6.76 7.98
CA LEU A 103 0.50 5.31 8.20
C LEU A 103 1.69 4.89 9.07
N ILE A 104 2.84 5.53 8.92
CA ILE A 104 4.01 5.31 9.77
C ILE A 104 3.69 5.70 11.23
N GLY A 105 3.07 6.87 11.45
CA GLY A 105 2.80 7.37 12.79
C GLY A 105 4.06 7.35 13.67
N ASP A 106 3.99 6.62 14.79
CA ASP A 106 5.10 6.46 15.73
C ASP A 106 5.99 5.23 15.44
N ALA A 107 5.76 4.52 14.33
CA ALA A 107 6.56 3.36 13.97
C ALA A 107 8.02 3.74 13.71
N VAL A 108 8.93 2.81 13.99
CA VAL A 108 10.35 2.95 13.66
C VAL A 108 10.70 2.14 12.40
N PRO A 109 11.78 2.48 11.68
CA PRO A 109 12.08 1.86 10.38
C PRO A 109 12.20 0.34 10.35
N LYS A 110 12.45 -0.29 11.50
CA LYS A 110 12.50 -1.76 11.66
C LYS A 110 11.12 -2.41 11.77
N ASP A 111 10.08 -1.62 12.05
CA ASP A 111 8.73 -2.12 12.16
C ASP A 111 8.16 -2.42 10.77
N ASN A 112 7.18 -3.29 10.73
CA ASN A 112 6.51 -3.65 9.49
C ASN A 112 5.11 -3.05 9.45
N LEU A 113 4.86 -2.11 8.56
CA LEU A 113 3.57 -1.44 8.43
C LEU A 113 2.41 -2.40 8.15
N ARG A 114 2.67 -3.57 7.59
CA ARG A 114 1.67 -4.61 7.43
C ARG A 114 1.00 -4.98 8.75
N ASP A 115 1.77 -5.01 9.83
CA ASP A 115 1.29 -5.40 11.16
C ASP A 115 0.37 -4.34 11.76
N SER A 116 0.37 -3.13 11.20
CA SER A 116 -0.52 -2.02 11.59
C SER A 116 -1.84 -1.99 10.83
N THR A 117 -2.01 -2.85 9.82
CA THR A 117 -3.25 -2.91 9.02
C THR A 117 -4.21 -3.99 9.54
N PRO A 118 -5.52 -3.86 9.34
CA PRO A 118 -6.23 -2.75 8.67
C PRO A 118 -6.28 -1.49 9.54
N ILE A 119 -6.08 -0.33 8.92
CA ILE A 119 -6.13 0.97 9.60
C ILE A 119 -6.77 2.02 8.70
N THR A 120 -7.42 3.02 9.30
CA THR A 120 -7.84 4.23 8.59
C THR A 120 -7.00 5.38 9.08
N VAL A 121 -6.40 6.11 8.14
CA VAL A 121 -5.61 7.30 8.40
C VAL A 121 -6.26 8.50 7.72
N ASN A 122 -6.17 9.68 8.34
CA ASN A 122 -6.59 10.94 7.74
C ASN A 122 -5.36 11.66 7.20
N ALA A 123 -5.31 11.89 5.90
CA ALA A 123 -4.16 12.48 5.24
C ALA A 123 -4.54 13.74 4.45
N HIS A 124 -3.79 14.82 4.66
CA HIS A 124 -3.95 16.06 3.92
C HIS A 124 -3.29 15.98 2.55
N SER A 125 -4.04 16.24 1.49
CA SER A 125 -3.47 16.29 0.14
C SER A 125 -2.84 17.66 -0.12
N PRO A 126 -1.53 17.73 -0.38
CA PRO A 126 -0.86 18.98 -0.72
C PRO A 126 -1.29 19.51 -2.10
N VAL A 127 -1.89 18.68 -2.94
CA VAL A 127 -2.32 19.04 -4.29
C VAL A 127 -3.73 19.62 -4.27
N THR A 128 -4.69 18.91 -3.67
CA THR A 128 -6.10 19.33 -3.64
C THR A 128 -6.45 20.23 -2.46
N LYS A 129 -5.57 20.34 -1.46
CA LYS A 129 -5.78 21.08 -0.20
C LYS A 129 -6.99 20.56 0.59
N GLN A 130 -7.25 19.27 0.50
CA GLN A 130 -8.35 18.59 1.18
C GLN A 130 -7.83 17.43 2.01
N ASP A 131 -8.58 17.07 3.05
CA ASP A 131 -8.31 15.90 3.87
C ASP A 131 -9.06 14.69 3.34
N TYR A 132 -8.41 13.54 3.40
CA TYR A 132 -8.93 12.27 2.91
C TYR A 132 -8.81 11.20 3.98
N ASP A 133 -9.91 10.50 4.22
CA ASP A 133 -9.88 9.29 5.03
C ASP A 133 -9.48 8.10 4.16
N MET A 134 -8.32 7.56 4.44
CA MET A 134 -7.71 6.47 3.68
C MET A 134 -7.74 5.19 4.50
N LYS A 135 -8.50 4.20 4.03
CA LYS A 135 -8.48 2.85 4.60
C LYS A 135 -7.38 2.03 3.95
N CYS A 136 -6.41 1.61 4.75
CA CYS A 136 -5.28 0.80 4.33
C CYS A 136 -5.46 -0.64 4.81
N VAL A 137 -5.32 -1.59 3.89
CA VAL A 137 -5.41 -3.03 4.16
C VAL A 137 -4.27 -3.76 3.48
N THR A 138 -3.76 -4.80 4.12
CA THR A 138 -2.75 -5.68 3.52
C THR A 138 -3.42 -6.86 2.83
N GLY A 139 -3.05 -7.11 1.58
CA GLY A 139 -3.47 -8.27 0.81
C GLY A 139 -2.66 -9.52 1.13
N GLN A 140 -3.09 -10.66 0.58
CA GLN A 140 -2.37 -11.94 0.74
C GLN A 140 -0.97 -11.93 0.11
N ASP A 141 -0.73 -11.03 -0.83
CA ASP A 141 0.53 -10.81 -1.53
C ASP A 141 1.46 -9.82 -0.81
N ASP A 142 1.12 -9.44 0.44
CA ASP A 142 1.79 -8.41 1.23
C ASP A 142 1.68 -6.98 0.65
N LEU A 143 0.82 -6.77 -0.33
CA LEU A 143 0.57 -5.45 -0.85
C LEU A 143 -0.36 -4.68 0.09
N ILE A 144 0.13 -3.59 0.67
CA ILE A 144 -0.72 -2.64 1.38
C ILE A 144 -1.43 -1.76 0.36
N THR A 145 -2.75 -1.78 0.35
CA THR A 145 -3.58 -0.94 -0.51
C THR A 145 -4.36 0.04 0.34
N CYS A 146 -4.16 1.34 0.09
CA CYS A 146 -4.95 2.40 0.71
C CYS A 146 -5.96 2.94 -0.29
N THR A 147 -7.22 2.98 0.10
CA THR A 147 -8.31 3.52 -0.70
C THR A 147 -9.13 4.46 0.17
N GLY A 148 -9.63 5.54 -0.40
CA GLY A 148 -10.40 6.49 0.39
C GLY A 148 -11.06 7.56 -0.46
N GLY A 149 -11.67 8.51 0.22
CA GLY A 149 -12.33 9.67 -0.34
C GLY A 149 -12.17 10.88 0.55
N ILE A 150 -12.77 12.00 0.15
CA ILE A 150 -12.75 13.22 0.93
C ILE A 150 -13.33 12.91 2.31
N GLY A 151 -12.57 13.21 3.36
CA GLY A 151 -13.01 13.09 4.75
C GLY A 151 -14.22 13.98 5.02
N ALA A 152 -15.06 13.52 5.93
CA ALA A 152 -16.24 14.28 6.34
C ALA A 152 -15.87 15.42 7.28
#